data_3f28a2867d197d0faaaa39bccef61869
#
_entry.id   3f28a2867d197d0faaaa39bccef61869
#
_cell.length_a   1.000
_cell.length_b   1.000
_cell.length_c   1.000
_cell.angle_alpha   90.00
_cell.angle_beta   90.00
_cell.angle_gamma   90.00
#
_symmetry.space_group_name_H-M   'P 1'
#
loop_
_entity.id
_entity.type
_entity.pdbx_description
1 polymer ?
#
loop_
_entity_poly.entity_id
_entity_poly.type
_entity_poly.pdbx_seq_one_letter_code
_entity_poly.pdbx_strand_id
1 'polypeptide(L)'
;CDEGALRQVSGRLRPAVIVVTNLFRDQLDRYGEVTHTLESIRAGILAAPEATVCLNADCSLTASLAGDVPNPVRFFGLNVPCEATAAGVSDAPRCIRCGGAYQYRYHTYAHLGGFYCPHCGYARPEPDTAVTGLTALRPDGSTARFRCGDDELSADISLPSVYNVCNAAAALCAAGALGLPVRRAAETLGGVRAGFGRMEVLPVGRHEARIILVKNPAGCDRALDY
;
A
#
# COMPACT_ATOMS: atom_id res chain seq x y z
N CYS A 1 -1.63 9.31 -9.29
CA CYS A 1 -2.39 9.05 -10.51
C CYS A 1 -3.53 8.11 -10.15
N ASP A 2 -4.69 8.34 -10.75
CA ASP A 2 -5.87 7.49 -10.63
C ASP A 2 -5.68 6.23 -11.52
N GLU A 3 -6.26 5.10 -11.14
CA GLU A 3 -6.08 3.81 -11.78
C GLU A 3 -6.51 3.80 -13.26
N GLY A 4 -7.60 4.51 -13.55
CA GLY A 4 -8.08 4.65 -14.93
C GLY A 4 -7.19 5.54 -15.80
N ALA A 5 -6.55 6.56 -15.20
CA ALA A 5 -5.63 7.45 -15.90
C ALA A 5 -4.27 6.78 -16.17
N LEU A 6 -3.80 5.89 -15.31
CA LEU A 6 -2.51 5.22 -15.46
C LEU A 6 -2.36 4.59 -16.85
N ARG A 7 -3.37 3.84 -17.30
CA ARG A 7 -3.38 3.20 -18.63
C ARG A 7 -3.20 4.19 -19.78
N GLN A 8 -3.74 5.42 -19.62
CA GLN A 8 -3.73 6.44 -20.69
C GLN A 8 -2.41 7.21 -20.74
N VAL A 9 -1.74 7.37 -19.60
CA VAL A 9 -0.60 8.29 -19.48
C VAL A 9 0.76 7.59 -19.42
N SER A 10 0.84 6.34 -18.95
CA SER A 10 2.12 5.65 -18.70
C SER A 10 3.02 5.56 -19.92
N GLY A 11 2.45 5.20 -21.08
CA GLY A 11 3.22 5.09 -22.33
C GLY A 11 3.80 6.42 -22.81
N ARG A 12 3.17 7.54 -22.44
CA ARG A 12 3.64 8.90 -22.80
C ARG A 12 4.61 9.44 -21.75
N LEU A 13 4.32 9.22 -20.47
CA LEU A 13 5.16 9.70 -19.37
C LEU A 13 6.45 8.90 -19.22
N ARG A 14 6.46 7.64 -19.61
CA ARG A 14 7.59 6.70 -19.45
C ARG A 14 8.17 6.75 -18.03
N PRO A 15 7.38 6.46 -17.00
CA PRO A 15 7.85 6.55 -15.63
C PRO A 15 8.99 5.56 -15.38
N ALA A 16 9.99 5.97 -14.62
CA ALA A 16 11.06 5.06 -14.20
C ALA A 16 10.58 4.06 -13.14
N VAL A 17 9.60 4.46 -12.31
CA VAL A 17 9.00 3.63 -11.27
C VAL A 17 7.49 3.81 -11.25
N ILE A 18 6.77 2.69 -11.12
CA ILE A 18 5.32 2.66 -10.87
C ILE A 18 5.10 2.01 -9.51
N VAL A 19 4.36 2.67 -8.62
CA VAL A 19 4.01 2.14 -7.30
C VAL A 19 2.52 1.83 -7.26
N VAL A 20 2.17 0.59 -6.88
CA VAL A 20 0.79 0.17 -6.66
C VAL A 20 0.62 -0.16 -5.17
N THR A 21 -0.08 0.71 -4.45
CA THR A 21 -0.15 0.64 -2.98
C THR A 21 -1.08 -0.47 -2.49
N ASN A 22 -2.30 -0.51 -2.99
CA ASN A 22 -3.30 -1.53 -2.66
C ASN A 22 -4.50 -1.40 -3.59
N LEU A 23 -5.38 -2.40 -3.55
CA LEU A 23 -6.65 -2.41 -4.24
C LEU A 23 -7.77 -2.70 -3.24
N PHE A 24 -8.65 -1.73 -3.09
CA PHE A 24 -9.89 -1.82 -2.34
C PHE A 24 -11.08 -1.55 -3.26
N ARG A 25 -12.26 -1.97 -2.86
CA ARG A 25 -13.51 -1.51 -3.48
C ARG A 25 -13.64 -0.01 -3.24
N ASP A 26 -13.36 0.76 -4.27
CA ASP A 26 -13.54 2.21 -4.27
C ASP A 26 -14.28 2.61 -5.55
N GLN A 27 -15.26 3.50 -5.43
CA GLN A 27 -15.99 4.05 -6.57
C GLN A 27 -16.49 2.97 -7.54
N LEU A 28 -17.20 1.96 -7.03
CA LEU A 28 -17.76 0.86 -7.86
C LEU A 28 -18.66 1.35 -9.01
N ASP A 29 -19.31 2.47 -8.82
CA ASP A 29 -20.07 3.20 -9.82
C ASP A 29 -19.21 3.70 -10.99
N ARG A 30 -17.93 3.96 -10.75
CA ARG A 30 -16.99 4.49 -11.75
C ARG A 30 -16.11 3.40 -12.37
N TYR A 31 -15.66 2.43 -11.60
CA TYR A 31 -14.69 1.41 -12.04
C TYR A 31 -15.24 -0.01 -12.06
N GLY A 32 -16.43 -0.25 -11.53
CA GLY A 32 -17.02 -1.58 -11.46
C GLY A 32 -16.28 -2.52 -10.50
N GLU A 33 -16.11 -3.76 -10.90
CA GLU A 33 -15.45 -4.77 -10.08
C GLU A 33 -13.95 -4.49 -9.87
N VAL A 34 -13.41 -4.89 -8.72
CA VAL A 34 -11.98 -4.74 -8.35
C VAL A 34 -11.05 -5.36 -9.40
N THR A 35 -11.50 -6.44 -10.05
CA THR A 35 -10.79 -7.09 -11.15
C THR A 35 -10.62 -6.19 -12.37
N HIS A 36 -11.61 -5.35 -12.69
CA HIS A 36 -11.49 -4.39 -13.79
C HIS A 36 -10.46 -3.30 -13.49
N THR A 37 -10.41 -2.84 -12.25
CA THR A 37 -9.38 -1.90 -11.79
C THR A 37 -7.98 -2.53 -11.89
N LEU A 38 -7.84 -3.80 -11.47
CA LEU A 38 -6.59 -4.55 -11.60
C LEU A 38 -6.12 -4.65 -13.06
N GLU A 39 -7.01 -4.97 -13.99
CA GLU A 39 -6.70 -5.02 -15.43
C GLU A 39 -6.30 -3.65 -15.99
N SER A 40 -6.93 -2.57 -15.52
CA SER A 40 -6.55 -1.19 -15.92
C SER A 40 -5.14 -0.83 -15.45
N ILE A 41 -4.78 -1.21 -14.22
CA ILE A 41 -3.43 -1.02 -13.68
C ILE A 41 -2.42 -1.86 -14.47
N ARG A 42 -2.72 -3.15 -14.71
CA ARG A 42 -1.91 -4.04 -15.52
C ARG A 42 -1.63 -3.46 -16.90
N ALA A 43 -2.65 -2.97 -17.60
CA ALA A 43 -2.51 -2.33 -18.91
C ALA A 43 -1.62 -1.07 -18.82
N GLY A 44 -1.73 -0.29 -17.75
CA GLY A 44 -0.87 0.87 -17.52
C GLY A 44 0.60 0.49 -17.29
N ILE A 45 0.86 -0.60 -16.57
CA ILE A 45 2.22 -1.12 -16.36
C ILE A 45 2.82 -1.60 -17.70
N LEU A 46 2.06 -2.39 -18.47
CA LEU A 46 2.49 -2.90 -19.78
C LEU A 46 2.79 -1.78 -20.78
N ALA A 47 2.16 -0.62 -20.67
CA ALA A 47 2.43 0.56 -21.49
C ALA A 47 3.76 1.26 -21.14
N ALA A 48 4.42 0.88 -20.02
CA ALA A 48 5.71 1.42 -19.56
C ALA A 48 6.69 0.27 -19.24
N PRO A 49 7.17 -0.49 -20.25
CA PRO A 49 7.91 -1.72 -20.04
C PRO A 49 9.27 -1.54 -19.34
N GLU A 50 9.84 -0.34 -19.39
CA GLU A 50 11.11 0.00 -18.74
C GLU A 50 10.97 0.37 -17.25
N ALA A 51 9.73 0.57 -16.78
CA ALA A 51 9.49 0.96 -15.40
C ALA A 51 9.77 -0.20 -14.44
N THR A 52 10.44 0.07 -13.32
CA THR A 52 10.41 -0.82 -12.16
C THR A 52 9.06 -0.70 -11.46
N VAL A 53 8.42 -1.82 -11.13
CA VAL A 53 7.10 -1.84 -10.49
C VAL A 53 7.24 -2.20 -9.02
N CYS A 54 6.83 -1.31 -8.13
CA CYS A 54 6.78 -1.54 -6.69
C CYS A 54 5.36 -1.95 -6.30
N LEU A 55 5.20 -3.19 -5.82
CA LEU A 55 3.92 -3.80 -5.49
C LEU A 55 3.80 -4.05 -3.99
N ASN A 56 2.59 -3.87 -3.46
CA ASN A 56 2.29 -4.25 -2.08
C ASN A 56 2.20 -5.77 -1.95
N ALA A 57 3.12 -6.38 -1.20
CA ALA A 57 3.15 -7.80 -0.91
C ALA A 57 1.94 -8.27 -0.10
N ASP A 58 1.40 -7.40 0.77
CA ASP A 58 0.30 -7.72 1.68
C ASP A 58 -1.06 -7.80 0.96
N CYS A 59 -1.16 -7.21 -0.24
CA CYS A 59 -2.37 -7.23 -1.06
C CYS A 59 -2.28 -8.33 -2.13
N SER A 60 -3.09 -9.37 -2.01
CA SER A 60 -3.07 -10.51 -2.94
C SER A 60 -3.35 -10.12 -4.39
N LEU A 61 -4.14 -9.06 -4.60
CA LEU A 61 -4.47 -8.54 -5.92
C LEU A 61 -3.27 -7.81 -6.56
N THR A 62 -2.64 -6.88 -5.82
CA THR A 62 -1.47 -6.17 -6.35
C THR A 62 -0.27 -7.10 -6.54
N ALA A 63 -0.04 -8.02 -5.61
CA ALA A 63 1.04 -9.00 -5.69
C ALA A 63 0.88 -9.94 -6.89
N SER A 64 -0.36 -10.22 -7.36
CA SER A 64 -0.59 -11.07 -8.52
C SER A 64 -0.03 -10.48 -9.81
N LEU A 65 0.06 -9.15 -9.92
CA LEU A 65 0.57 -8.45 -11.11
C LEU A 65 2.02 -8.86 -11.46
N ALA A 66 2.81 -9.26 -10.47
CA ALA A 66 4.19 -9.69 -10.70
C ALA A 66 4.33 -10.87 -11.67
N GLY A 67 3.31 -11.73 -11.76
CA GLY A 67 3.28 -12.84 -12.72
C GLY A 67 2.74 -12.46 -14.11
N ASP A 68 2.19 -11.25 -14.25
CA ASP A 68 1.45 -10.82 -15.43
C ASP A 68 2.15 -9.70 -16.21
N VAL A 69 3.29 -9.21 -15.71
CA VAL A 69 4.05 -8.11 -16.32
C VAL A 69 5.52 -8.49 -16.50
N PRO A 70 6.19 -8.06 -17.60
CA PRO A 70 7.59 -8.34 -17.86
C PRO A 70 8.54 -7.41 -17.09
N ASN A 71 8.02 -6.39 -16.44
CA ASN A 71 8.76 -5.35 -15.74
C ASN A 71 9.57 -5.92 -14.57
N PRO A 72 10.71 -5.32 -14.21
CA PRO A 72 11.35 -5.58 -12.92
C PRO A 72 10.37 -5.27 -11.78
N VAL A 73 10.17 -6.21 -10.85
CA VAL A 73 9.27 -6.06 -9.73
C VAL A 73 10.04 -5.98 -8.43
N ARG A 74 9.62 -5.08 -7.55
CA ARG A 74 10.02 -5.02 -6.14
C ARG A 74 8.78 -5.04 -5.25
N PHE A 75 8.89 -5.68 -4.11
CA PHE A 75 7.81 -5.75 -3.15
C PHE A 75 8.07 -4.90 -1.91
N PHE A 76 7.02 -4.28 -1.40
CA PHE A 76 7.01 -3.69 -0.06
C PHE A 76 5.85 -4.25 0.74
N GLY A 77 5.95 -4.22 2.07
CA GLY A 77 4.89 -4.74 2.94
C GLY A 77 5.27 -4.69 4.41
N LEU A 78 4.35 -5.18 5.26
CA LEU A 78 4.51 -5.22 6.70
C LEU A 78 4.77 -6.66 7.16
N ASN A 79 5.92 -6.92 7.77
CA ASN A 79 6.26 -8.20 8.40
C ASN A 79 5.87 -8.23 9.89
N VAL A 80 4.91 -7.41 10.27
CA VAL A 80 4.37 -7.32 11.62
C VAL A 80 2.85 -7.44 11.61
N PRO A 81 2.24 -8.22 12.50
CA PRO A 81 0.80 -8.24 12.67
C PRO A 81 0.34 -6.90 13.28
N CYS A 82 -0.72 -6.32 12.74
CA CYS A 82 -1.30 -5.08 13.25
C CYS A 82 -2.72 -5.29 13.78
N GLU A 83 -3.37 -6.39 13.37
CA GLU A 83 -4.71 -6.76 13.80
C GLU A 83 -4.75 -8.23 14.24
N ALA A 84 -5.52 -8.52 15.28
CA ALA A 84 -5.68 -9.89 15.78
C ALA A 84 -6.55 -10.75 14.83
N THR A 85 -7.50 -10.12 14.14
CA THR A 85 -8.42 -10.77 13.19
C THR A 85 -8.72 -9.82 12.04
N ALA A 86 -9.11 -10.38 10.88
CA ALA A 86 -9.68 -9.56 9.81
C ALA A 86 -10.96 -8.90 10.32
N ALA A 87 -10.91 -7.60 10.54
CA ALA A 87 -12.10 -6.82 10.83
C ALA A 87 -12.72 -6.36 9.51
N GLY A 88 -14.03 -6.56 9.35
CA GLY A 88 -14.81 -5.99 8.27
C GLY A 88 -14.89 -6.82 6.99
N VAL A 89 -15.33 -6.16 5.92
CA VAL A 89 -15.55 -6.77 4.61
C VAL A 89 -14.23 -6.99 3.87
N SER A 90 -13.96 -8.23 3.46
CA SER A 90 -12.80 -8.53 2.61
C SER A 90 -13.13 -8.24 1.15
N ASP A 91 -12.33 -7.38 0.51
CA ASP A 91 -12.45 -7.08 -0.92
C ASP A 91 -11.80 -8.15 -1.82
N ALA A 92 -11.01 -9.04 -1.24
CA ALA A 92 -10.35 -10.16 -1.92
C ALA A 92 -10.54 -11.47 -1.14
N PRO A 93 -11.78 -11.98 -0.96
CA PRO A 93 -12.03 -13.18 -0.14
C PRO A 93 -11.56 -14.47 -0.82
N ARG A 94 -11.36 -14.44 -2.12
CA ARG A 94 -11.01 -15.61 -2.93
C ARG A 94 -9.71 -15.40 -3.69
N CYS A 95 -8.97 -16.50 -3.83
CA CYS A 95 -7.71 -16.53 -4.56
C CYS A 95 -7.93 -16.12 -6.02
N ILE A 96 -7.21 -15.07 -6.44
CA ILE A 96 -7.26 -14.54 -7.81
C ILE A 96 -6.80 -15.59 -8.85
N ARG A 97 -6.02 -16.61 -8.45
CA ARG A 97 -5.49 -17.64 -9.36
C ARG A 97 -6.40 -18.85 -9.51
N CYS A 98 -7.06 -19.29 -8.44
CA CYS A 98 -7.83 -20.55 -8.48
C CYS A 98 -9.25 -20.45 -7.88
N GLY A 99 -9.66 -19.29 -7.38
CA GLY A 99 -10.98 -19.10 -6.76
C GLY A 99 -11.15 -19.69 -5.36
N GLY A 100 -10.16 -20.42 -4.83
CA GLY A 100 -10.17 -20.96 -3.46
C GLY A 100 -10.14 -19.88 -2.40
N ALA A 101 -10.52 -20.18 -1.16
CA ALA A 101 -10.45 -19.23 -0.06
C ALA A 101 -8.98 -18.99 0.36
N TYR A 102 -8.64 -17.74 0.64
CA TYR A 102 -7.37 -17.42 1.28
C TYR A 102 -7.38 -17.79 2.75
N GLN A 103 -6.21 -18.12 3.28
CA GLN A 103 -5.90 -18.16 4.71
C GLN A 103 -4.82 -17.13 5.00
N TYR A 104 -4.75 -16.68 6.25
CA TYR A 104 -3.82 -15.63 6.66
C TYR A 104 -3.01 -16.10 7.88
N ARG A 105 -1.70 -15.88 7.83
CA ARG A 105 -0.81 -16.07 8.98
C ARG A 105 -0.94 -14.92 9.97
N TYR A 106 -1.21 -13.72 9.46
CA TYR A 106 -1.48 -12.50 10.21
C TYR A 106 -2.19 -11.50 9.32
N HIS A 107 -2.88 -10.54 9.94
CA HIS A 107 -3.49 -9.40 9.25
C HIS A 107 -2.74 -8.11 9.59
N THR A 108 -2.65 -7.20 8.64
CA THR A 108 -2.15 -5.83 8.82
C THR A 108 -3.29 -4.84 8.96
N TYR A 109 -4.15 -4.76 7.98
CA TYR A 109 -5.45 -4.09 8.07
C TYR A 109 -6.37 -4.57 6.93
N ALA A 110 -7.67 -4.62 7.17
CA ALA A 110 -8.67 -5.14 6.24
C ALA A 110 -8.27 -6.53 5.67
N HIS A 111 -8.28 -6.71 4.35
CA HIS A 111 -7.88 -7.96 3.68
C HIS A 111 -6.37 -8.07 3.41
N LEU A 112 -5.56 -7.16 3.95
CA LEU A 112 -4.11 -7.16 3.75
C LEU A 112 -3.40 -7.96 4.83
N GLY A 113 -2.29 -8.60 4.46
CA GLY A 113 -1.44 -9.34 5.41
C GLY A 113 -0.72 -10.54 4.81
N GLY A 114 -0.37 -11.49 5.69
CA GLY A 114 0.35 -12.71 5.33
C GLY A 114 -0.56 -13.78 4.71
N PHE A 115 -1.18 -13.50 3.55
CA PHE A 115 -2.10 -14.40 2.87
C PHE A 115 -1.41 -15.60 2.25
N TYR A 116 -2.15 -16.71 2.16
CA TYR A 116 -1.79 -17.86 1.33
C TYR A 116 -3.04 -18.63 0.88
N CYS A 117 -2.95 -19.26 -0.27
CA CYS A 117 -4.00 -20.13 -0.80
C CYS A 117 -3.59 -21.60 -0.60
N PRO A 118 -4.29 -22.39 0.24
CA PRO A 118 -3.96 -23.79 0.46
C PRO A 118 -4.22 -24.68 -0.77
N HIS A 119 -5.01 -24.21 -1.75
CA HIS A 119 -5.36 -24.98 -2.95
C HIS A 119 -4.29 -24.93 -4.04
N CYS A 120 -3.72 -23.74 -4.33
CA CYS A 120 -2.78 -23.56 -5.44
C CYS A 120 -1.39 -23.11 -5.01
N GLY A 121 -1.15 -22.91 -3.72
CA GLY A 121 0.13 -22.45 -3.20
C GLY A 121 0.44 -20.96 -3.39
N TYR A 122 -0.45 -20.17 -4.04
CA TYR A 122 -0.24 -18.74 -4.17
C TYR A 122 -0.22 -18.07 -2.80
N ALA A 123 0.85 -17.39 -2.50
CA ALA A 123 1.09 -16.80 -1.19
C ALA A 123 1.74 -15.42 -1.32
N ARG A 124 1.67 -14.68 -0.23
CA ARG A 124 2.35 -13.40 -0.06
C ARG A 124 3.84 -13.55 -0.36
N PRO A 125 4.38 -12.75 -1.30
CA PRO A 125 5.83 -12.71 -1.53
C PRO A 125 6.56 -12.04 -0.37
N GLU A 126 7.84 -12.38 -0.21
CA GLU A 126 8.70 -11.67 0.74
C GLU A 126 9.01 -10.26 0.20
N PRO A 127 8.81 -9.19 0.99
CA PRO A 127 9.08 -7.84 0.53
C PRO A 127 10.56 -7.49 0.55
N ASP A 128 11.02 -6.78 -0.50
CA ASP A 128 12.35 -6.16 -0.58
C ASP A 128 12.48 -5.01 0.43
N THR A 129 11.36 -4.30 0.65
CA THR A 129 11.24 -3.24 1.66
C THR A 129 10.16 -3.64 2.65
N ALA A 130 10.56 -4.05 3.84
CA ALA A 130 9.67 -4.56 4.88
C ALA A 130 9.60 -3.62 6.08
N VAL A 131 8.40 -3.39 6.61
CA VAL A 131 8.25 -2.88 7.98
C VAL A 131 8.48 -4.05 8.94
N THR A 132 9.52 -3.96 9.76
CA THR A 132 9.92 -5.02 10.71
C THR A 132 9.51 -4.72 12.14
N GLY A 133 8.99 -3.55 12.42
CA GLY A 133 8.50 -3.17 13.74
C GLY A 133 7.70 -1.87 13.73
N LEU A 134 6.66 -1.82 14.52
CA LEU A 134 5.90 -0.61 14.85
C LEU A 134 6.26 -0.23 16.28
N THR A 135 7.01 0.86 16.45
CA THR A 135 7.48 1.29 17.76
C THR A 135 6.48 2.22 18.43
N ALA A 136 5.78 3.04 17.64
CA ALA A 136 4.70 3.90 18.11
C ALA A 136 3.68 4.14 17.00
N LEU A 137 2.40 4.13 17.38
CA LEU A 137 1.28 4.65 16.61
C LEU A 137 0.62 5.72 17.46
N ARG A 138 0.69 6.98 17.04
CA ARG A 138 0.19 8.15 17.75
C ARG A 138 -0.81 8.90 16.85
N PRO A 139 -1.69 9.72 17.44
CA PRO A 139 -2.62 10.55 16.65
C PRO A 139 -1.94 11.55 15.72
N ASP A 140 -0.70 11.91 15.96
CA ASP A 140 0.09 12.90 15.21
C ASP A 140 1.20 12.27 14.35
N GLY A 141 1.36 10.95 14.39
CA GLY A 141 2.38 10.27 13.62
C GLY A 141 2.67 8.85 14.07
N SER A 142 3.65 8.24 13.44
CA SER A 142 4.06 6.86 13.72
C SER A 142 5.58 6.76 13.73
N THR A 143 6.13 5.78 14.44
CA THR A 143 7.55 5.41 14.38
C THR A 143 7.65 3.95 14.01
N ALA A 144 8.40 3.64 12.96
CA ALA A 144 8.52 2.29 12.44
C ALA A 144 9.98 1.93 12.12
N ARG A 145 10.27 0.62 12.19
CA ARG A 145 11.53 0.04 11.71
C ARG A 145 11.31 -0.58 10.34
N PHE A 146 12.27 -0.36 9.47
CA PHE A 146 12.25 -0.85 8.09
C PHE A 146 13.51 -1.66 7.79
N ARG A 147 13.36 -2.69 6.98
CA ARG A 147 14.44 -3.37 6.28
C ARG A 147 14.30 -3.03 4.79
N CYS A 148 15.35 -2.47 4.19
CA CYS A 148 15.40 -2.11 2.77
C CYS A 148 16.62 -2.81 2.15
N GLY A 149 16.42 -3.97 1.52
CA GLY A 149 17.53 -4.87 1.19
C GLY A 149 18.27 -5.30 2.46
N ASP A 150 19.57 -4.99 2.53
CA ASP A 150 20.42 -5.27 3.69
C ASP A 150 20.44 -4.16 4.75
N ASP A 151 19.86 -2.99 4.44
CA ASP A 151 19.81 -1.86 5.36
C ASP A 151 18.65 -2.00 6.35
N GLU A 152 18.96 -1.89 7.65
CA GLU A 152 17.96 -1.67 8.71
C GLU A 152 17.98 -0.21 9.15
N LEU A 153 16.79 0.38 9.27
CA LEU A 153 16.62 1.78 9.64
C LEU A 153 15.34 2.00 10.45
N SER A 154 15.31 3.07 11.21
CA SER A 154 14.10 3.55 11.89
C SER A 154 13.74 4.92 11.35
N ALA A 155 12.44 5.18 11.19
CA ALA A 155 11.97 6.47 10.75
C ALA A 155 10.72 6.89 11.51
N ASP A 156 10.64 8.21 11.76
CA ASP A 156 9.42 8.87 12.19
C ASP A 156 8.61 9.25 10.93
N ILE A 157 7.31 9.02 11.01
CA ILE A 157 6.35 9.32 9.97
C ILE A 157 5.36 10.29 10.59
N SER A 158 5.29 11.50 10.06
CA SER A 158 4.41 12.56 10.58
C SER A 158 2.92 12.34 10.28
N LEU A 159 2.59 11.22 9.67
CA LEU A 159 1.22 10.81 9.38
C LEU A 159 0.84 9.62 10.26
N PRO A 160 -0.31 9.68 10.92
CA PRO A 160 -0.78 8.60 11.78
C PRO A 160 -1.32 7.41 10.98
N SER A 161 -1.60 6.29 11.69
CA SER A 161 -2.20 5.07 11.17
C SER A 161 -1.28 4.12 10.39
N VAL A 162 -1.58 2.83 10.48
CA VAL A 162 -0.84 1.73 9.84
C VAL A 162 -0.77 1.87 8.31
N TYR A 163 -1.83 2.38 7.67
CA TYR A 163 -1.80 2.57 6.22
C TYR A 163 -0.76 3.61 5.77
N ASN A 164 -0.45 4.62 6.59
CA ASN A 164 0.61 5.57 6.29
C ASN A 164 2.01 4.97 6.52
N VAL A 165 2.15 4.03 7.44
CA VAL A 165 3.39 3.24 7.57
C VAL A 165 3.59 2.37 6.32
N CYS A 166 2.54 1.77 5.79
CA CYS A 166 2.58 1.04 4.53
C CYS A 166 2.95 1.95 3.34
N ASN A 167 2.37 3.16 3.28
CA ASN A 167 2.72 4.16 2.27
C ASN A 167 4.19 4.61 2.39
N ALA A 168 4.72 4.72 3.61
CA ALA A 168 6.15 5.01 3.83
C ALA A 168 7.05 3.88 3.31
N ALA A 169 6.68 2.61 3.55
CA ALA A 169 7.39 1.46 2.97
C ALA A 169 7.36 1.50 1.42
N ALA A 170 6.22 1.87 0.82
CA ALA A 170 6.09 2.05 -0.62
C ALA A 170 7.03 3.15 -1.16
N ALA A 171 7.10 4.28 -0.45
CA ALA A 171 8.00 5.39 -0.82
C ALA A 171 9.47 4.99 -0.72
N LEU A 172 9.87 4.26 0.34
CA LEU A 172 11.23 3.76 0.49
C LEU A 172 11.57 2.71 -0.58
N CYS A 173 10.63 1.84 -0.93
CA CYS A 173 10.78 0.88 -2.03
C CYS A 173 11.02 1.61 -3.36
N ALA A 174 10.24 2.65 -3.65
CA ALA A 174 10.41 3.47 -4.84
C ALA A 174 11.76 4.21 -4.85
N ALA A 175 12.19 4.76 -3.71
CA ALA A 175 13.50 5.39 -3.57
C ALA A 175 14.62 4.40 -3.89
N GLY A 176 14.56 3.18 -3.34
CA GLY A 176 15.51 2.12 -3.66
C GLY A 176 15.48 1.68 -5.12
N ALA A 177 14.29 1.63 -5.75
CA ALA A 177 14.15 1.33 -7.17
C ALA A 177 14.78 2.41 -8.07
N LEU A 178 14.80 3.66 -7.61
CA LEU A 178 15.45 4.79 -8.28
C LEU A 178 16.96 4.90 -7.97
N GLY A 179 17.51 3.99 -7.16
CA GLY A 179 18.90 4.06 -6.72
C GLY A 179 19.21 5.21 -5.75
N LEU A 180 18.19 5.78 -5.12
CA LEU A 180 18.35 6.83 -4.13
C LEU A 180 18.78 6.27 -2.76
N PRO A 181 19.56 7.03 -1.96
CA PRO A 181 19.96 6.60 -0.63
C PRO A 181 18.72 6.45 0.29
N VAL A 182 18.32 5.21 0.59
CA VAL A 182 17.09 4.92 1.37
C VAL A 182 17.13 5.51 2.78
N ARG A 183 18.31 5.65 3.40
CA ARG A 183 18.46 6.30 4.72
C ARG A 183 18.06 7.77 4.67
N ARG A 184 18.53 8.50 3.64
CA ARG A 184 18.13 9.90 3.44
C ARG A 184 16.63 10.02 3.10
N ALA A 185 16.09 9.12 2.30
CA ALA A 185 14.66 9.09 2.03
C ALA A 185 13.85 8.90 3.32
N ALA A 186 14.29 7.99 4.22
CA ALA A 186 13.65 7.76 5.50
C ALA A 186 13.65 8.99 6.42
N GLU A 187 14.74 9.76 6.45
CA GLU A 187 14.84 11.00 7.23
C GLU A 187 13.83 12.07 6.82
N THR A 188 13.33 12.03 5.58
CA THR A 188 12.34 12.99 5.08
C THR A 188 10.90 12.66 5.47
N LEU A 189 10.60 11.43 5.89
CA LEU A 189 9.24 10.98 6.20
C LEU A 189 8.60 11.76 7.36
N GLY A 190 9.40 12.18 8.34
CA GLY A 190 8.95 13.02 9.45
C GLY A 190 8.56 14.47 9.05
N GLY A 191 8.95 14.91 7.86
CA GLY A 191 8.58 16.22 7.33
C GLY A 191 7.36 16.24 6.41
N VAL A 192 6.80 15.08 6.10
CA VAL A 192 5.62 14.98 5.20
C VAL A 192 4.38 15.50 5.90
N ARG A 193 3.60 16.33 5.22
CA ARG A 193 2.32 16.83 5.75
C ARG A 193 1.16 16.17 5.02
N ALA A 194 0.10 15.88 5.78
CA ALA A 194 -1.18 15.49 5.20
C ALA A 194 -1.73 16.63 4.37
N GLY A 195 -2.37 16.30 3.27
CA GLY A 195 -3.03 17.27 2.42
C GLY A 195 -4.40 16.80 1.96
N PHE A 196 -5.22 17.75 1.49
CA PHE A 196 -6.50 17.47 0.84
C PHE A 196 -7.49 16.66 1.70
N GLY A 197 -7.69 17.05 2.96
CA GLY A 197 -8.65 16.44 3.88
C GLY A 197 -8.25 15.06 4.40
N ARG A 198 -7.00 14.63 4.22
CA ARG A 198 -6.49 13.35 4.75
C ARG A 198 -5.78 13.60 6.06
N MET A 199 -6.50 13.46 7.18
CA MET A 199 -5.99 13.73 8.54
C MET A 199 -5.49 15.19 8.70
N GLU A 200 -6.13 16.10 7.99
CA GLU A 200 -5.78 17.52 8.01
C GLU A 200 -6.32 18.17 9.29
N VAL A 201 -5.47 18.92 9.98
CA VAL A 201 -5.83 19.68 11.18
C VAL A 201 -5.90 21.16 10.80
N LEU A 202 -7.07 21.75 10.95
CA LEU A 202 -7.34 23.14 10.64
C LEU A 202 -7.66 23.94 11.91
N PRO A 203 -6.97 25.04 12.19
CA PRO A 203 -7.34 25.92 13.28
C PRO A 203 -8.64 26.67 12.94
N VAL A 204 -9.62 26.59 13.84
CA VAL A 204 -10.90 27.28 13.71
C VAL A 204 -11.16 28.11 14.98
N GLY A 205 -10.73 29.37 14.97
CA GLY A 205 -10.78 30.23 16.17
C GLY A 205 -9.87 29.66 17.27
N ARG A 206 -10.48 29.28 18.42
CA ARG A 206 -9.79 28.63 19.56
C ARG A 206 -9.89 27.10 19.55
N HIS A 207 -10.44 26.52 18.50
CA HIS A 207 -10.64 25.09 18.36
C HIS A 207 -9.79 24.54 17.19
N GLU A 208 -9.59 23.23 17.17
CA GLU A 208 -9.04 22.51 16.03
C GLU A 208 -10.13 21.66 15.37
N ALA A 209 -10.25 21.74 14.07
CA ALA A 209 -11.07 20.84 13.27
C ALA A 209 -10.16 19.82 12.58
N ARG A 210 -10.50 18.53 12.69
CA ARG A 210 -9.79 17.45 11.99
C ARG A 210 -10.69 16.96 10.87
N ILE A 211 -10.12 16.91 9.65
CA ILE A 211 -10.83 16.44 8.46
C ILE A 211 -10.24 15.10 8.04
N ILE A 212 -11.08 14.07 7.98
CA ILE A 212 -10.71 12.72 7.57
C ILE A 212 -11.58 12.34 6.37
N LEU A 213 -10.96 12.17 5.21
CA LEU A 213 -11.64 11.70 4.02
C LEU A 213 -11.84 10.17 4.09
N VAL A 214 -13.09 9.75 4.05
CA VAL A 214 -13.50 8.35 4.02
C VAL A 214 -14.15 8.06 2.68
N LYS A 215 -13.67 7.03 1.96
CA LYS A 215 -14.18 6.65 0.64
C LYS A 215 -14.73 5.22 0.56
N ASN A 216 -14.33 4.36 1.48
CA ASN A 216 -14.71 2.96 1.51
C ASN A 216 -14.83 2.44 2.94
N PRO A 217 -15.46 1.27 3.17
CA PRO A 217 -15.65 0.71 4.51
C PRO A 217 -14.35 0.55 5.30
N ALA A 218 -13.29 0.03 4.70
CA ALA A 218 -12.00 -0.16 5.37
C ALA A 218 -11.38 1.17 5.83
N GLY A 219 -11.54 2.24 5.03
CA GLY A 219 -11.12 3.59 5.40
C GLY A 219 -11.99 4.18 6.52
N CYS A 220 -13.29 3.84 6.56
CA CYS A 220 -14.21 4.25 7.62
C CYS A 220 -13.81 3.62 8.96
N ASP A 221 -13.59 2.31 8.98
CA ASP A 221 -13.16 1.58 10.17
C ASP A 221 -11.89 2.22 10.75
N ARG A 222 -10.92 2.53 9.88
CA ARG A 222 -9.67 3.19 10.33
C ARG A 222 -9.86 4.63 10.81
N ALA A 223 -10.83 5.35 10.26
CA ALA A 223 -11.14 6.71 10.71
C ALA A 223 -11.82 6.73 12.08
N LEU A 224 -12.60 5.68 12.41
CA LEU A 224 -13.27 5.53 13.70
C LEU A 224 -12.34 5.05 14.82
N ASP A 225 -11.19 4.49 14.51
CA ASP A 225 -10.15 4.11 15.49
C ASP A 225 -9.35 5.35 16.00
N TYR A 226 -9.70 6.55 15.54
CA TYR A 226 -9.08 7.82 15.84
C TYR A 226 -9.88 8.65 16.84
#